data_8e9c091c320056ef9e6533ed3efeabc3
#
_entry.id   8e9c091c320056ef9e6533ed3efeabc3
#
_cell.length_a   1.000
_cell.length_b   1.000
_cell.length_c   1.000
_cell.angle_alpha   90.00
_cell.angle_beta   90.00
_cell.angle_gamma   90.00
#
_symmetry.space_group_name_H-M   'P 1'
#
loop_
_entity.id
_entity.type
_entity.pdbx_description
1 polymer ?
#
loop_
_entity_poly.entity_id
_entity_poly.type
_entity_poly.pdbx_seq_one_letter_code
_entity_poly.pdbx_strand_id
1 'polypeptide(L)'
;MRILLANLTKMVGDTGGLAKVTAAFANEMQRRGHKVSLVYSDVQTGDFYYPLDAGIEAYDLCHYEGESHSIPLWYKAKREILRAFDKRKARGVNNEFTKKYLLGHLQSVLDRTKPDVIVSYQPAASKALLLDLKTNIPVITMSHGDPEDYFNTYPVEEVEAVAKSTVNQVLLPSFESHIKNHLPYAKTVVIGNAIPQYAQQAELSQVKDRYKIVFVARLDK
;
A
#
# COMPACT_ATOMS: atom_id res chain seq x y z
N MET A 1 3.67 19.54 -7.49
CA MET A 1 2.38 18.87 -7.30
C MET A 1 2.22 18.53 -5.83
N ARG A 2 0.98 18.39 -5.37
CA ARG A 2 0.62 17.85 -4.06
C ARG A 2 0.33 16.36 -4.24
N ILE A 3 1.08 15.51 -3.57
CA ILE A 3 0.96 14.05 -3.69
C ILE A 3 0.52 13.51 -2.34
N LEU A 4 -0.57 12.76 -2.30
CA LEU A 4 -0.99 12.01 -1.12
C LEU A 4 -0.65 10.54 -1.30
N LEU A 5 0.12 9.99 -0.38
CA LEU A 5 0.42 8.56 -0.31
C LEU A 5 -0.59 7.89 0.63
N ALA A 6 -1.38 6.96 0.12
CA ALA A 6 -2.38 6.25 0.90
C ALA A 6 -1.91 4.81 1.16
N ASN A 7 -1.28 4.62 2.31
CA ASN A 7 -0.85 3.31 2.80
C ASN A 7 -1.69 2.94 4.04
N LEU A 8 -2.93 2.46 3.83
CA LEU A 8 -3.88 2.17 4.90
C LEU A 8 -3.53 0.89 5.67
N THR A 9 -2.28 0.80 6.12
CA THR A 9 -1.78 -0.23 7.04
C THR A 9 -0.88 0.39 8.11
N LYS A 10 -0.30 -0.46 8.95
CA LYS A 10 0.65 -0.06 9.98
C LYS A 10 1.92 0.56 9.36
N MET A 11 2.46 1.56 10.03
CA MET A 11 3.71 2.22 9.69
C MET A 11 4.65 2.35 10.89
N VAL A 12 4.07 2.44 12.11
CA VAL A 12 4.83 2.62 13.36
C VAL A 12 5.66 1.38 13.65
N GLY A 13 6.97 1.54 13.78
CA GLY A 13 7.92 0.46 14.03
C GLY A 13 7.94 -0.66 12.97
N ASP A 14 7.25 -0.49 11.83
CA ASP A 14 7.18 -1.53 10.79
C ASP A 14 8.47 -1.59 9.97
N THR A 15 9.17 -2.73 10.07
CA THR A 15 10.38 -3.04 9.29
C THR A 15 10.09 -3.67 7.93
N GLY A 16 8.81 -3.80 7.56
CA GLY A 16 8.36 -4.44 6.33
C GLY A 16 8.73 -3.69 5.06
N GLY A 17 8.73 -4.41 3.95
CA GLY A 17 9.07 -3.85 2.64
C GLY A 17 8.13 -2.74 2.20
N LEU A 18 6.84 -2.84 2.56
CA LEU A 18 5.85 -1.82 2.20
C LEU A 18 6.12 -0.48 2.90
N ALA A 19 6.40 -0.50 4.21
CA ALA A 19 6.78 0.69 4.96
C ALA A 19 8.06 1.31 4.40
N LYS A 20 9.07 0.47 4.06
CA LYS A 20 10.32 0.92 3.45
C LYS A 20 10.09 1.63 2.11
N VAL A 21 9.31 1.03 1.23
CA VAL A 21 9.02 1.60 -0.10
C VAL A 21 8.21 2.89 0.04
N THR A 22 7.23 2.93 0.94
CA THR A 22 6.41 4.12 1.21
C THR A 22 7.28 5.28 1.67
N ALA A 23 8.13 5.08 2.66
CA ALA A 23 9.02 6.13 3.17
C ALA A 23 10.04 6.58 2.12
N ALA A 24 10.67 5.64 1.41
CA ALA A 24 11.63 5.96 0.36
C ALA A 24 11.00 6.77 -0.78
N PHE A 25 9.78 6.40 -1.20
CA PHE A 25 9.05 7.13 -2.25
C PHE A 25 8.64 8.53 -1.77
N ALA A 26 8.14 8.65 -0.53
CA ALA A 26 7.75 9.91 0.06
C ALA A 26 8.94 10.90 0.08
N ASN A 27 10.06 10.47 0.62
CA ASN A 27 11.29 11.29 0.75
C ASN A 27 11.83 11.69 -0.63
N GLU A 28 11.83 10.76 -1.59
CA GLU A 28 12.32 11.08 -2.94
C GLU A 28 11.41 12.07 -3.67
N MET A 29 10.08 11.94 -3.56
CA MET A 29 9.16 12.89 -4.18
C MET A 29 9.30 14.28 -3.55
N GLN A 30 9.50 14.36 -2.23
CA GLN A 30 9.75 15.62 -1.57
C GLN A 30 11.08 16.26 -2.03
N ARG A 31 12.16 15.48 -2.16
CA ARG A 31 13.45 15.95 -2.69
C ARG A 31 13.37 16.47 -4.12
N ARG A 32 12.41 15.96 -4.90
CA ARG A 32 12.08 16.46 -6.24
C ARG A 32 11.20 17.71 -6.24
N GLY A 33 10.92 18.29 -5.08
CA GLY A 33 10.15 19.53 -4.95
C GLY A 33 8.63 19.36 -4.97
N HIS A 34 8.10 18.15 -4.73
CA HIS A 34 6.69 17.95 -4.54
C HIS A 34 6.29 18.15 -3.07
N LYS A 35 5.06 18.64 -2.84
CA LYS A 35 4.48 18.62 -1.50
C LYS A 35 3.89 17.24 -1.27
N VAL A 36 4.47 16.49 -0.34
CA VAL A 36 4.06 15.11 -0.05
C VAL A 36 3.37 15.03 1.30
N SER A 37 2.28 14.28 1.35
CA SER A 37 1.61 13.89 2.58
C SER A 37 1.39 12.37 2.59
N LEU A 38 1.42 11.76 3.76
CA LEU A 38 1.16 10.33 3.96
C LEU A 38 -0.11 10.16 4.80
N VAL A 39 -1.02 9.31 4.38
CA VAL A 39 -2.11 8.81 5.22
C VAL A 39 -1.94 7.32 5.45
N TYR A 40 -2.07 6.90 6.72
CA TYR A 40 -1.91 5.51 7.13
C TYR A 40 -2.92 5.15 8.21
N SER A 41 -2.98 3.89 8.61
CA SER A 41 -3.84 3.44 9.71
C SER A 41 -3.06 2.49 10.62
N ASP A 42 -2.76 2.94 11.82
CA ASP A 42 -2.04 2.16 12.81
C ASP A 42 -2.74 2.24 14.17
N VAL A 43 -2.81 1.11 14.87
CA VAL A 43 -3.29 1.07 16.25
C VAL A 43 -2.21 1.43 17.27
N GLN A 44 -0.95 1.46 16.84
CA GLN A 44 0.19 1.86 17.65
C GLN A 44 0.57 3.31 17.33
N THR A 45 0.98 4.03 18.34
CA THR A 45 1.57 5.37 18.22
C THR A 45 3.08 5.29 18.42
N GLY A 46 3.83 6.17 17.77
CA GLY A 46 5.30 6.21 17.90
C GLY A 46 5.98 6.55 16.57
N ASP A 47 7.27 6.27 16.51
CA ASP A 47 8.10 6.61 15.37
C ASP A 47 8.04 5.54 14.26
N PHE A 48 8.22 5.98 13.04
CA PHE A 48 8.42 5.08 11.90
C PHE A 48 9.83 4.50 11.92
N TYR A 49 9.94 3.20 11.66
CA TYR A 49 11.26 2.56 11.52
C TYR A 49 12.05 3.16 10.34
N TYR A 50 11.37 3.49 9.25
CA TYR A 50 11.94 4.21 8.11
C TYR A 50 11.47 5.66 8.22
N PRO A 51 12.35 6.61 8.61
CA PRO A 51 11.95 7.98 8.88
C PRO A 51 11.52 8.71 7.61
N LEU A 52 10.58 9.64 7.78
CA LEU A 52 10.19 10.59 6.76
C LEU A 52 11.05 11.85 6.88
N ASP A 53 11.38 12.45 5.73
CA ASP A 53 12.07 13.74 5.68
C ASP A 53 11.21 14.84 6.32
N ALA A 54 11.85 15.84 6.93
CA ALA A 54 11.16 16.97 7.52
C ALA A 54 10.25 17.67 6.50
N GLY A 55 9.02 18.00 6.92
CA GLY A 55 8.03 18.64 6.05
C GLY A 55 7.07 17.68 5.34
N ILE A 56 7.25 16.37 5.44
CA ILE A 56 6.22 15.40 5.06
C ILE A 56 5.22 15.27 6.23
N GLU A 57 3.97 15.66 5.97
CA GLU A 57 2.90 15.51 6.95
C GLU A 57 2.34 14.08 6.90
N ALA A 58 2.32 13.39 8.05
CA ALA A 58 1.76 12.05 8.17
C ALA A 58 0.49 12.06 9.04
N TYR A 59 -0.56 11.44 8.54
CA TYR A 59 -1.89 11.39 9.16
C TYR A 59 -2.26 9.95 9.49
N ASP A 60 -2.37 9.64 10.78
CA ASP A 60 -2.90 8.35 11.25
C ASP A 60 -4.42 8.41 11.34
N LEU A 61 -5.11 7.62 10.54
CA LEU A 61 -6.56 7.55 10.57
C LEU A 61 -7.10 6.92 11.84
N CYS A 62 -6.31 6.09 12.52
CA CYS A 62 -6.72 5.51 13.80
C CYS A 62 -6.60 6.50 14.97
N HIS A 63 -5.78 7.55 14.83
CA HIS A 63 -5.54 8.56 15.86
C HIS A 63 -5.72 9.99 15.31
N TYR A 64 -6.72 10.19 14.47
CA TYR A 64 -6.96 11.47 13.82
C TYR A 64 -7.79 12.40 14.70
N GLU A 65 -7.35 13.66 14.85
CA GLU A 65 -8.05 14.74 15.61
C GLU A 65 -8.43 14.36 17.05
N GLY A 66 -7.62 13.53 17.70
CA GLY A 66 -7.83 13.15 19.10
C GLY A 66 -8.77 11.96 19.28
N GLU A 67 -9.34 11.43 18.22
CA GLU A 67 -10.05 10.15 18.26
C GLU A 67 -9.08 8.98 18.28
N SER A 68 -9.51 7.84 18.81
CA SER A 68 -8.73 6.60 18.79
C SER A 68 -9.59 5.42 18.37
N HIS A 69 -9.22 4.81 17.27
CA HIS A 69 -9.92 3.68 16.71
C HIS A 69 -9.02 2.45 16.64
N SER A 70 -9.52 1.34 17.14
CA SER A 70 -8.89 0.03 16.97
C SER A 70 -9.91 -0.99 16.50
N ILE A 71 -9.46 -2.01 15.79
CA ILE A 71 -10.37 -3.07 15.33
C ILE A 71 -10.96 -3.80 16.54
N PRO A 72 -12.29 -3.71 16.77
CA PRO A 72 -12.94 -4.37 17.90
C PRO A 72 -12.72 -5.88 17.90
N LEU A 73 -12.73 -6.50 19.08
CA LEU A 73 -12.50 -7.95 19.23
C LEU A 73 -13.48 -8.79 18.38
N TRP A 74 -14.74 -8.36 18.28
CA TRP A 74 -15.73 -9.08 17.49
C TRP A 74 -15.44 -9.04 15.97
N TYR A 75 -14.83 -7.93 15.44
CA TYR A 75 -14.35 -7.89 14.07
C TYR A 75 -13.18 -8.86 13.87
N LYS A 76 -12.27 -8.92 14.85
CA LYS A 76 -11.15 -9.87 14.81
C LYS A 76 -11.65 -11.31 14.81
N ALA A 77 -12.59 -11.64 15.71
CA ALA A 77 -13.23 -12.97 15.76
C ALA A 77 -13.97 -13.31 14.45
N LYS A 78 -14.79 -12.39 13.93
CA LYS A 78 -15.47 -12.53 12.63
C LYS A 78 -14.47 -12.83 11.52
N ARG A 79 -13.39 -12.08 11.46
CA ARG A 79 -12.34 -12.24 10.45
C ARG A 79 -11.66 -13.61 10.52
N GLU A 80 -11.30 -14.07 11.71
CA GLU A 80 -10.64 -15.38 11.88
C GLU A 80 -11.59 -16.55 11.52
N ILE A 81 -12.86 -16.45 11.90
CA ILE A 81 -13.88 -17.45 11.50
C ILE A 81 -14.01 -17.46 9.96
N LEU A 82 -14.18 -16.30 9.35
CA LEU A 82 -14.32 -16.21 7.90
C LEU A 82 -13.07 -16.69 7.16
N ARG A 83 -11.87 -16.47 7.71
CA ARG A 83 -10.60 -16.90 7.10
C ARG A 83 -10.52 -18.41 6.88
N ALA A 84 -11.16 -19.19 7.76
CA ALA A 84 -11.21 -20.65 7.63
C ALA A 84 -12.08 -21.12 6.45
N PHE A 85 -13.03 -20.29 6.00
CA PHE A 85 -14.00 -20.68 4.96
C PHE A 85 -13.86 -19.85 3.66
N ASP A 86 -13.58 -18.55 3.79
CA ASP A 86 -13.58 -17.64 2.66
C ASP A 86 -12.61 -16.46 2.92
N LYS A 87 -11.45 -16.52 2.29
CA LYS A 87 -10.41 -15.48 2.43
C LYS A 87 -10.89 -14.10 1.95
N ARG A 88 -11.74 -14.05 0.92
CA ARG A 88 -12.28 -12.78 0.39
C ARG A 88 -13.16 -12.09 1.43
N LYS A 89 -14.08 -12.86 2.04
CA LYS A 89 -14.94 -12.33 3.11
C LYS A 89 -14.15 -11.93 4.34
N ALA A 90 -13.12 -12.69 4.69
CA ALA A 90 -12.24 -12.33 5.81
C ALA A 90 -11.51 -10.99 5.58
N ARG A 91 -10.99 -10.74 4.38
CA ARG A 91 -10.39 -9.44 4.01
C ARG A 91 -11.42 -8.31 4.04
N GLY A 92 -12.65 -8.57 3.59
CA GLY A 92 -13.75 -7.63 3.58
C GLY A 92 -14.10 -7.06 4.98
N VAL A 93 -13.82 -7.80 6.05
CA VAL A 93 -14.04 -7.33 7.43
C VAL A 93 -13.20 -6.09 7.74
N ASN A 94 -11.97 -6.01 7.23
CA ASN A 94 -11.14 -4.81 7.40
C ASN A 94 -11.73 -3.62 6.62
N ASN A 95 -12.29 -3.86 5.43
CA ASN A 95 -12.96 -2.83 4.64
C ASN A 95 -14.20 -2.28 5.35
N GLU A 96 -14.98 -3.14 6.02
CA GLU A 96 -16.11 -2.72 6.85
C GLU A 96 -15.66 -1.80 7.98
N PHE A 97 -14.56 -2.14 8.66
CA PHE A 97 -13.98 -1.30 9.71
C PHE A 97 -13.52 0.06 9.15
N THR A 98 -12.74 0.06 8.08
CA THR A 98 -12.28 1.29 7.43
C THR A 98 -13.46 2.17 7.03
N LYS A 99 -14.47 1.60 6.38
CA LYS A 99 -15.66 2.34 5.94
C LYS A 99 -16.44 2.96 7.11
N LYS A 100 -16.55 2.23 8.22
CA LYS A 100 -17.36 2.68 9.36
C LYS A 100 -16.66 3.71 10.22
N TYR A 101 -15.36 3.56 10.44
CA TYR A 101 -14.64 4.34 11.46
C TYR A 101 -13.59 5.29 10.90
N LEU A 102 -13.00 4.99 9.74
CA LEU A 102 -11.86 5.73 9.22
C LEU A 102 -12.18 6.56 7.97
N LEU A 103 -13.32 6.32 7.34
CA LEU A 103 -13.64 6.96 6.06
C LEU A 103 -13.83 8.47 6.19
N GLY A 104 -14.45 8.94 7.29
CA GLY A 104 -14.60 10.37 7.59
C GLY A 104 -13.25 11.05 7.78
N HIS A 105 -12.33 10.41 8.49
CA HIS A 105 -10.97 10.92 8.69
C HIS A 105 -10.21 10.99 7.37
N LEU A 106 -10.34 9.95 6.52
CA LEU A 106 -9.73 9.97 5.19
C LEU A 106 -10.27 11.12 4.33
N GLN A 107 -11.57 11.40 4.38
CA GLN A 107 -12.16 12.56 3.70
C GLN A 107 -11.57 13.87 4.24
N SER A 108 -11.48 14.03 5.56
CA SER A 108 -10.88 15.22 6.19
C SER A 108 -9.43 15.44 5.76
N VAL A 109 -8.64 14.35 5.63
CA VAL A 109 -7.28 14.43 5.11
C VAL A 109 -7.24 14.87 3.66
N LEU A 110 -8.16 14.38 2.80
CA LEU A 110 -8.28 14.83 1.41
C LEU A 110 -8.60 16.33 1.32
N ASP A 111 -9.56 16.79 2.12
CA ASP A 111 -9.99 18.19 2.16
C ASP A 111 -8.88 19.12 2.64
N ARG A 112 -8.08 18.65 3.60
CA ARG A 112 -6.94 19.38 4.14
C ARG A 112 -5.76 19.46 3.18
N THR A 113 -5.38 18.32 2.59
CA THR A 113 -4.19 18.22 1.74
C THR A 113 -4.44 18.65 0.29
N LYS A 114 -5.69 18.52 -0.18
CA LYS A 114 -6.14 18.82 -1.55
C LYS A 114 -5.16 18.29 -2.59
N PRO A 115 -4.90 16.98 -2.64
CA PRO A 115 -3.86 16.43 -3.48
C PRO A 115 -4.22 16.55 -4.97
N ASP A 116 -3.20 16.70 -5.81
CA ASP A 116 -3.35 16.68 -7.26
C ASP A 116 -3.37 15.24 -7.79
N VAL A 117 -2.80 14.30 -7.02
CA VAL A 117 -2.75 12.86 -7.30
C VAL A 117 -2.64 12.09 -5.99
N ILE A 118 -3.25 10.90 -5.97
CA ILE A 118 -3.15 9.96 -4.84
C ILE A 118 -2.40 8.71 -5.31
N VAL A 119 -1.42 8.26 -4.55
CA VAL A 119 -0.73 6.98 -4.74
C VAL A 119 -1.21 6.02 -3.67
N SER A 120 -1.95 5.01 -4.07
CA SER A 120 -2.52 3.98 -3.21
C SER A 120 -1.61 2.75 -3.19
N TYR A 121 -1.24 2.29 -2.02
CA TYR A 121 -0.33 1.16 -1.83
C TYR A 121 -1.04 -0.20 -1.71
N GLN A 122 -2.37 -0.21 -1.66
CA GLN A 122 -3.16 -1.44 -1.58
C GLN A 122 -4.51 -1.28 -2.29
N PRO A 123 -5.08 -2.38 -2.84
CA PRO A 123 -6.43 -2.37 -3.39
C PRO A 123 -7.51 -1.90 -2.40
N ALA A 124 -7.35 -2.21 -1.09
CA ALA A 124 -8.25 -1.74 -0.05
C ALA A 124 -8.25 -0.20 0.10
N ALA A 125 -7.08 0.46 -0.01
CA ALA A 125 -6.99 1.91 0.00
C ALA A 125 -7.63 2.51 -1.27
N SER A 126 -7.39 1.91 -2.43
CA SER A 126 -8.04 2.31 -3.69
C SER A 126 -9.56 2.16 -3.60
N LYS A 127 -10.06 1.10 -2.97
CA LYS A 127 -11.49 0.89 -2.73
C LYS A 127 -12.09 1.99 -1.85
N ALA A 128 -11.45 2.33 -0.75
CA ALA A 128 -11.90 3.41 0.13
C ALA A 128 -11.97 4.76 -0.63
N LEU A 129 -10.98 5.06 -1.47
CA LEU A 129 -10.90 6.28 -2.25
C LEU A 129 -11.89 6.33 -3.41
N LEU A 130 -11.90 5.29 -4.26
CA LEU A 130 -12.63 5.30 -5.53
C LEU A 130 -14.08 4.84 -5.41
N LEU A 131 -14.40 3.93 -4.48
CA LEU A 131 -15.75 3.38 -4.36
C LEU A 131 -16.52 3.94 -3.17
N ASP A 132 -15.86 4.12 -2.01
CA ASP A 132 -16.55 4.62 -0.83
C ASP A 132 -16.61 6.16 -0.83
N LEU A 133 -15.49 6.86 -1.00
CA LEU A 133 -15.44 8.33 -1.09
C LEU A 133 -15.80 8.86 -2.49
N LYS A 134 -15.65 8.03 -3.52
CA LYS A 134 -15.90 8.40 -4.93
C LYS A 134 -15.13 9.66 -5.34
N THR A 135 -13.85 9.73 -4.94
CA THR A 135 -13.00 10.87 -5.28
C THR A 135 -12.81 10.99 -6.79
N ASN A 136 -12.78 12.24 -7.28
CA ASN A 136 -12.42 12.56 -8.67
C ASN A 136 -10.91 12.80 -8.85
N ILE A 137 -10.14 12.74 -7.78
CA ILE A 137 -8.68 12.91 -7.83
C ILE A 137 -8.08 11.67 -8.49
N PRO A 138 -7.13 11.81 -9.43
CA PRO A 138 -6.45 10.67 -10.03
C PRO A 138 -5.81 9.75 -8.97
N VAL A 139 -6.11 8.45 -9.04
CA VAL A 139 -5.55 7.43 -8.15
C VAL A 139 -4.66 6.49 -8.94
N ILE A 140 -3.41 6.39 -8.51
CA ILE A 140 -2.44 5.39 -8.99
C ILE A 140 -2.42 4.26 -7.96
N THR A 141 -2.79 3.05 -8.37
CA THR A 141 -2.72 1.88 -7.48
C THR A 141 -1.41 1.14 -7.71
N MET A 142 -0.61 0.98 -6.66
CA MET A 142 0.65 0.24 -6.70
C MET A 142 0.45 -1.21 -6.24
N SER A 143 1.01 -2.16 -6.99
CA SER A 143 1.01 -3.58 -6.65
C SER A 143 2.38 -3.97 -6.11
N HIS A 144 2.45 -4.31 -4.82
CA HIS A 144 3.69 -4.73 -4.16
C HIS A 144 3.85 -6.25 -4.03
N GLY A 145 2.93 -7.01 -4.55
CA GLY A 145 2.92 -8.46 -4.67
C GLY A 145 2.37 -8.88 -6.02
N ASP A 146 2.23 -10.18 -6.23
CA ASP A 146 1.65 -10.71 -7.46
C ASP A 146 0.15 -10.33 -7.56
N PRO A 147 -0.26 -9.56 -8.58
CA PRO A 147 -1.65 -9.16 -8.76
C PRO A 147 -2.60 -10.33 -9.08
N GLU A 148 -2.11 -11.49 -9.48
CA GLU A 148 -2.95 -12.67 -9.67
C GLU A 148 -3.71 -13.04 -8.39
N ASP A 149 -3.11 -12.78 -7.21
CA ASP A 149 -3.77 -12.98 -5.92
C ASP A 149 -5.01 -12.09 -5.73
N TYR A 150 -5.08 -10.93 -6.41
CA TYR A 150 -6.27 -10.06 -6.35
C TYR A 150 -7.52 -10.76 -6.86
N PHE A 151 -7.39 -11.50 -7.94
CA PHE A 151 -8.50 -12.22 -8.58
C PHE A 151 -8.90 -13.47 -7.84
N ASN A 152 -8.03 -14.00 -6.98
CA ASN A 152 -8.25 -15.23 -6.23
C ASN A 152 -8.73 -14.99 -4.80
N THR A 153 -8.19 -14.01 -4.08
CA THR A 153 -8.37 -13.90 -2.62
C THR A 153 -8.85 -12.53 -2.15
N TYR A 154 -8.92 -11.50 -3.02
CA TYR A 154 -9.36 -10.17 -2.60
C TYR A 154 -10.87 -9.98 -2.78
N PRO A 155 -11.52 -9.12 -1.97
CA PRO A 155 -12.91 -8.72 -2.18
C PRO A 155 -13.15 -8.17 -3.59
N VAL A 156 -14.33 -8.43 -4.13
CA VAL A 156 -14.70 -8.01 -5.49
C VAL A 156 -14.60 -6.49 -5.64
N GLU A 157 -14.98 -5.74 -4.60
CA GLU A 157 -14.92 -4.27 -4.60
C GLU A 157 -13.47 -3.76 -4.67
N GLU A 158 -12.51 -4.48 -4.11
CA GLU A 158 -11.10 -4.11 -4.22
C GLU A 158 -10.58 -4.32 -5.65
N VAL A 159 -11.01 -5.42 -6.30
CA VAL A 159 -10.70 -5.67 -7.72
C VAL A 159 -11.37 -4.62 -8.61
N GLU A 160 -12.61 -4.23 -8.32
CA GLU A 160 -13.30 -3.15 -9.02
C GLU A 160 -12.55 -1.82 -8.87
N ALA A 161 -12.02 -1.53 -7.70
CA ALA A 161 -11.23 -0.33 -7.48
C ALA A 161 -9.91 -0.34 -8.29
N VAL A 162 -9.25 -1.50 -8.40
CA VAL A 162 -8.08 -1.67 -9.30
C VAL A 162 -8.46 -1.37 -10.74
N ALA A 163 -9.61 -1.88 -11.21
CA ALA A 163 -10.11 -1.61 -12.56
C ALA A 163 -10.40 -0.11 -12.81
N LYS A 164 -10.88 0.61 -11.79
CA LYS A 164 -11.20 2.04 -11.85
C LYS A 164 -10.02 2.97 -11.62
N SER A 165 -8.87 2.44 -11.23
CA SER A 165 -7.66 3.25 -11.00
C SER A 165 -7.22 3.96 -12.28
N THR A 166 -6.74 5.18 -12.14
CA THR A 166 -6.22 5.97 -13.28
C THR A 166 -5.08 5.24 -13.97
N VAL A 167 -4.21 4.62 -13.16
CA VAL A 167 -3.11 3.74 -13.61
C VAL A 167 -2.83 2.72 -12.51
N ASN A 168 -2.50 1.50 -12.90
CA ASN A 168 -1.99 0.47 -12.01
C ASN A 168 -0.48 0.30 -12.23
N GLN A 169 0.32 0.65 -11.25
CA GLN A 169 1.75 0.38 -11.26
C GLN A 169 2.00 -1.04 -10.78
N VAL A 170 2.80 -1.78 -11.54
CA VAL A 170 3.21 -3.15 -11.23
C VAL A 170 4.74 -3.29 -11.26
N LEU A 171 5.28 -4.26 -10.54
CA LEU A 171 6.74 -4.40 -10.39
C LEU A 171 7.40 -5.14 -11.57
N LEU A 172 6.67 -6.03 -12.25
CA LEU A 172 7.21 -6.92 -13.27
C LEU A 172 6.29 -6.96 -14.51
N PRO A 173 6.84 -7.23 -15.71
CA PRO A 173 6.03 -7.41 -16.92
C PRO A 173 5.02 -8.56 -16.81
N SER A 174 5.35 -9.66 -16.11
CA SER A 174 4.41 -10.74 -15.84
C SER A 174 3.21 -10.28 -15.01
N PHE A 175 3.41 -9.36 -14.06
CA PHE A 175 2.35 -8.79 -13.25
C PHE A 175 1.39 -7.91 -14.06
N GLU A 176 1.92 -7.20 -15.06
CA GLU A 176 1.07 -6.49 -16.02
C GLU A 176 0.16 -7.46 -16.78
N SER A 177 0.71 -8.60 -17.23
CA SER A 177 -0.07 -9.63 -17.91
C SER A 177 -1.18 -10.20 -17.01
N HIS A 178 -0.90 -10.44 -15.72
CA HIS A 178 -1.90 -10.90 -14.75
C HIS A 178 -3.06 -9.92 -14.64
N ILE A 179 -2.80 -8.62 -14.53
CA ILE A 179 -3.87 -7.61 -14.49
C ILE A 179 -4.64 -7.61 -15.81
N LYS A 180 -3.97 -7.57 -16.96
CA LYS A 180 -4.62 -7.45 -18.27
C LYS A 180 -5.45 -8.67 -18.65
N ASN A 181 -5.08 -9.86 -18.21
CA ASN A 181 -5.85 -11.08 -18.44
C ASN A 181 -7.24 -11.02 -17.81
N HIS A 182 -7.38 -10.39 -16.64
CA HIS A 182 -8.65 -10.26 -15.91
C HIS A 182 -9.33 -8.91 -16.14
N LEU A 183 -8.56 -7.86 -16.38
CA LEU A 183 -9.00 -6.47 -16.55
C LEU A 183 -8.38 -5.87 -17.81
N PRO A 184 -8.83 -6.27 -19.01
CA PRO A 184 -8.17 -5.91 -20.27
C PRO A 184 -8.13 -4.39 -20.57
N TYR A 185 -9.03 -3.62 -19.95
CA TYR A 185 -9.09 -2.16 -20.12
C TYR A 185 -8.33 -1.39 -19.04
N ALA A 186 -7.79 -2.05 -18.02
CA ALA A 186 -7.02 -1.39 -16.97
C ALA A 186 -5.72 -0.83 -17.55
N LYS A 187 -5.44 0.43 -17.26
CA LYS A 187 -4.15 1.03 -17.61
C LYS A 187 -3.09 0.55 -16.64
N THR A 188 -1.98 0.07 -17.18
CA THR A 188 -0.86 -0.48 -16.39
C THR A 188 0.44 0.20 -16.78
N VAL A 189 1.37 0.25 -15.84
CA VAL A 189 2.77 0.67 -16.08
C VAL A 189 3.69 -0.21 -15.24
N VAL A 190 4.76 -0.68 -15.84
CA VAL A 190 5.78 -1.50 -15.18
C VAL A 190 6.86 -0.58 -14.61
N ILE A 191 6.92 -0.45 -13.29
CA ILE A 191 7.95 0.30 -12.57
C ILE A 191 8.34 -0.52 -11.36
N GLY A 192 9.59 -1.03 -11.35
CA GLY A 192 10.14 -1.79 -10.22
C GLY A 192 10.41 -0.92 -9.01
N ASN A 193 10.63 -1.56 -7.86
CA ASN A 193 11.07 -0.85 -6.66
C ASN A 193 12.48 -0.30 -6.84
N ALA A 194 12.70 0.93 -6.42
CA ALA A 194 14.04 1.50 -6.36
C ALA A 194 14.87 0.77 -5.29
N ILE A 195 16.08 0.37 -5.66
CA ILE A 195 17.05 -0.23 -4.74
C ILE A 195 18.29 0.65 -4.68
N PRO A 196 18.96 0.76 -3.52
CA PRO A 196 20.23 1.46 -3.42
C PRO A 196 21.25 0.86 -4.38
N GLN A 197 22.01 1.73 -5.05
CA GLN A 197 23.15 1.28 -5.82
C GLN A 197 24.34 1.05 -4.89
N TYR A 198 24.87 -0.17 -4.89
CA TYR A 198 26.07 -0.50 -4.13
C TYR A 198 27.29 -0.44 -5.04
N ALA A 199 28.39 0.11 -4.51
CA ALA A 199 29.65 0.23 -5.26
C ALA A 199 30.26 -1.15 -5.58
N GLN A 200 29.96 -2.15 -4.75
CA GLN A 200 30.41 -3.52 -4.95
C GLN A 200 29.28 -4.39 -5.49
N GLN A 201 29.54 -5.05 -6.59
CA GLN A 201 28.64 -6.03 -7.20
C GLN A 201 29.36 -7.35 -7.37
N ALA A 202 28.61 -8.45 -7.36
CA ALA A 202 29.18 -9.76 -7.63
C ALA A 202 29.64 -9.85 -9.09
N GLU A 203 30.87 -10.31 -9.31
CA GLU A 203 31.37 -10.65 -10.64
C GLU A 203 30.83 -12.00 -11.07
N LEU A 204 29.79 -11.97 -11.92
CA LEU A 204 29.07 -13.18 -12.33
C LEU A 204 29.84 -14.01 -13.40
N SER A 205 30.76 -13.38 -14.14
CA SER A 205 31.59 -14.06 -15.15
C SER A 205 32.79 -14.80 -14.57
N GLN A 206 33.09 -14.58 -13.29
CA GLN A 206 34.24 -15.22 -12.65
C GLN A 206 34.01 -16.73 -12.51
N VAL A 207 34.94 -17.53 -13.06
CA VAL A 207 34.98 -18.97 -12.87
C VAL A 207 35.22 -19.28 -11.38
N LYS A 208 34.39 -20.15 -10.80
CA LYS A 208 34.44 -20.48 -9.37
C LYS A 208 34.71 -21.96 -9.22
N ASP A 209 35.67 -22.29 -8.38
CA ASP A 209 35.96 -23.68 -8.01
C ASP A 209 34.86 -24.31 -7.11
N ARG A 210 34.05 -23.44 -6.47
CA ARG A 210 32.95 -23.85 -5.60
C ARG A 210 31.75 -22.90 -5.77
N TYR A 211 30.57 -23.49 -5.86
CA TYR A 211 29.32 -22.74 -5.82
C TYR A 211 28.84 -22.63 -4.37
N LYS A 212 28.47 -21.40 -3.98
CA LYS A 212 27.85 -21.14 -2.67
C LYS A 212 26.39 -20.79 -2.91
N ILE A 213 25.48 -21.54 -2.28
CA ILE A 213 24.06 -21.22 -2.23
C ILE A 213 23.82 -20.47 -0.93
N VAL A 214 23.29 -19.26 -1.03
CA VAL A 214 22.93 -18.43 0.13
C VAL A 214 21.43 -18.27 0.14
N PHE A 215 20.79 -18.61 1.25
CA PHE A 215 19.40 -18.33 1.52
C PHE A 215 19.31 -17.14 2.48
N VAL A 216 18.67 -16.06 2.04
CA VAL A 216 18.44 -14.86 2.85
C VAL A 216 16.94 -14.68 2.99
N ALA A 217 16.44 -14.82 4.21
CA ALA A 217 15.03 -14.65 4.52
C ALA A 217 14.84 -14.03 5.90
N ARG A 218 13.68 -13.44 6.09
CA ARG A 218 13.23 -13.01 7.41
C ARG A 218 12.71 -14.24 8.17
N LEU A 219 13.18 -14.40 9.39
CA LEU A 219 12.64 -15.39 10.32
C LEU A 219 11.51 -14.71 11.11
N ASP A 220 10.29 -15.01 10.76
CA ASP A 220 9.13 -14.63 11.58
C ASP A 220 8.87 -15.73 12.61
N LYS A 221 8.65 -15.32 13.87
CA LYS A 221 8.25 -16.21 14.97
C LYS A 221 6.76 -16.48 14.91
#